data_a711606d14fe014789d03e2c1924205f
#
_entry.id   a711606d14fe014789d03e2c1924205f
#
_cell.length_a   1.000
_cell.length_b   1.000
_cell.length_c   1.000
_cell.angle_alpha   90.00
_cell.angle_beta   90.00
_cell.angle_gamma   90.00
#
_symmetry.space_group_name_H-M   'P 1'
#
loop_
_entity.id
_entity.type
_entity.pdbx_description
1 polymer ?
#
loop_
_entity_poly.entity_id
_entity_poly.type
_entity_poly.pdbx_seq_one_letter_code
_entity_poly.pdbx_strand_id
1 'polypeptide(L)'
;MNSNNSVYVRMMVDVLKRKEKILQQILEQTKEQEVILKQEDVDYDRFQELLDEKGRQIDELNQIDEGFDALFKKVEKEITVHKKNYLTEIVTMQKLISEVSDLGLRIQAL
;
A
#
# COMPACT_ATOMS: atom_id res chain seq x y z
N MET A 1 -10.70 -25.83 15.60
CA MET A 1 -10.00 -24.66 15.06
C MET A 1 -10.23 -24.56 13.57
N ASN A 2 -10.47 -23.38 13.13
CA ASN A 2 -10.81 -23.17 11.74
C ASN A 2 -9.76 -22.33 11.03
N SER A 3 -8.88 -22.99 10.28
CA SER A 3 -7.81 -22.30 9.55
C SER A 3 -8.35 -21.40 8.43
N ASN A 4 -9.58 -21.63 7.96
CA ASN A 4 -10.20 -20.82 6.91
C ASN A 4 -10.49 -19.39 7.39
N ASN A 5 -10.79 -19.21 8.67
CA ASN A 5 -11.07 -17.89 9.24
C ASN A 5 -9.83 -16.98 9.21
N SER A 6 -8.63 -17.55 9.34
CA SER A 6 -7.40 -16.77 9.32
C SER A 6 -6.93 -16.39 7.91
N VAL A 7 -7.47 -17.05 6.87
CA VAL A 7 -7.06 -16.79 5.48
C VAL A 7 -7.36 -15.35 5.06
N TYR A 8 -8.57 -14.87 5.32
CA TYR A 8 -8.96 -13.51 4.95
C TYR A 8 -8.17 -12.46 5.72
N VAL A 9 -7.95 -12.70 7.02
CA VAL A 9 -7.14 -11.80 7.85
C VAL A 9 -5.71 -11.73 7.34
N ARG A 10 -5.09 -12.88 7.01
CA ARG A 10 -3.74 -12.90 6.44
C ARG A 10 -3.67 -12.23 5.09
N MET A 11 -4.67 -12.45 4.24
CA MET A 11 -4.77 -11.77 2.94
C MET A 11 -4.80 -10.26 3.11
N MET A 12 -5.56 -9.77 4.10
CA MET A 12 -5.66 -8.34 4.39
C MET A 12 -4.31 -7.77 4.82
N VAL A 13 -3.60 -8.45 5.72
CA VAL A 13 -2.27 -8.04 6.17
C VAL A 13 -1.31 -8.00 4.98
N ASP A 14 -1.32 -9.02 4.13
CA ASP A 14 -0.44 -9.10 2.96
C ASP A 14 -0.73 -7.97 1.96
N VAL A 15 -2.02 -7.70 1.72
CA VAL A 15 -2.45 -6.60 0.84
C VAL A 15 -1.97 -5.25 1.38
N LEU A 16 -2.12 -5.02 2.68
CA LEU A 16 -1.67 -3.76 3.30
C LEU A 16 -0.15 -3.61 3.25
N LYS A 17 0.60 -4.68 3.47
CA LYS A 17 2.06 -4.68 3.33
C LYS A 17 2.49 -4.38 1.90
N ARG A 18 1.80 -4.99 0.94
CA ARG A 18 2.07 -4.75 -0.49
C ARG A 18 1.80 -3.30 -0.86
N LYS A 19 0.68 -2.75 -0.40
CA LYS A 19 0.32 -1.35 -0.64
C LYS A 19 1.34 -0.39 -0.04
N GLU A 20 1.78 -0.65 1.19
CA GLU A 20 2.84 0.13 1.84
C GLU A 20 4.12 0.14 1.02
N LYS A 21 4.56 -1.03 0.57
CA LYS A 21 5.77 -1.16 -0.24
C LYS A 21 5.68 -0.36 -1.54
N ILE A 22 4.56 -0.46 -2.24
CA ILE A 22 4.34 0.27 -3.49
C ILE A 22 4.38 1.79 -3.25
N LEU A 23 3.71 2.25 -2.19
CA LEU A 23 3.69 3.67 -1.85
C LEU A 23 5.08 4.19 -1.48
N GLN A 24 5.89 3.40 -0.77
CA GLN A 24 7.28 3.75 -0.48
C GLN A 24 8.10 3.90 -1.77
N GLN A 25 7.92 2.99 -2.71
CA GLN A 25 8.61 3.06 -4.00
C GLN A 25 8.20 4.30 -4.80
N ILE A 26 6.90 4.62 -4.82
CA ILE A 26 6.40 5.83 -5.48
C ILE A 26 6.99 7.08 -4.84
N LEU A 27 7.05 7.12 -3.53
CA LEU A 27 7.64 8.24 -2.79
C LEU A 27 9.11 8.45 -3.18
N GLU A 28 9.90 7.38 -3.18
CA GLU A 28 11.31 7.43 -3.55
C GLU A 28 11.52 7.88 -5.00
N GLN A 29 10.72 7.35 -5.91
CA GLN A 29 10.77 7.71 -7.33
C GLN A 29 10.38 9.17 -7.55
N THR A 30 9.39 9.66 -6.81
CA THR A 30 8.99 11.07 -6.89
C THR A 30 10.09 11.99 -6.41
N LYS A 31 10.79 11.62 -5.34
CA LYS A 31 11.96 12.37 -4.85
C LYS A 31 13.10 12.38 -5.88
N GLU A 32 13.35 11.24 -6.50
CA GLU A 32 14.38 11.14 -7.56
C GLU A 32 14.03 12.03 -8.75
N GLN A 33 12.77 12.05 -9.17
CA GLN A 33 12.30 12.94 -10.24
C GLN A 33 12.51 14.41 -9.88
N GLU A 34 12.25 14.78 -8.64
CA GLU A 34 12.47 16.15 -8.17
C GLU A 34 13.95 16.53 -8.25
N VAL A 35 14.83 15.64 -7.84
CA VAL A 35 16.29 15.85 -7.93
C VAL A 35 16.73 16.02 -9.39
N ILE A 36 16.23 15.16 -10.29
CA ILE A 36 16.56 15.22 -11.72
C ILE A 36 16.16 16.57 -12.32
N LEU A 37 14.97 17.06 -12.00
CA LEU A 37 14.47 18.33 -12.53
C LEU A 37 15.25 19.54 -12.04
N LYS A 38 15.94 19.44 -10.90
CA LYS A 38 16.77 20.50 -10.34
C LYS A 38 18.19 20.49 -10.87
N GLN A 39 18.59 19.46 -11.61
CA GLN A 39 19.92 19.38 -12.21
C GLN A 39 20.05 20.38 -13.36
N GLU A 40 21.26 20.90 -13.53
CA GLU A 40 21.58 21.82 -14.63
C GLU A 40 21.38 21.13 -15.99
N ASP A 41 21.79 19.86 -16.08
CA ASP A 41 21.62 19.04 -17.26
C ASP A 41 20.61 17.92 -16.93
N VAL A 42 19.36 18.12 -17.33
CA VAL A 42 18.25 17.23 -16.95
C VAL A 42 18.32 15.93 -17.73
N ASP A 43 18.34 14.81 -17.00
CA ASP A 43 18.27 13.47 -17.57
C ASP A 43 16.82 13.10 -17.88
N TYR A 44 16.35 13.48 -19.06
CA TYR A 44 14.96 13.22 -19.49
C TYR A 44 14.66 11.73 -19.66
N ASP A 45 15.63 10.93 -20.08
CA ASP A 45 15.43 9.49 -20.25
C ASP A 45 15.16 8.81 -18.91
N ARG A 46 15.95 9.14 -17.89
CA ARG A 46 15.72 8.61 -16.54
C ARG A 46 14.39 9.10 -15.95
N PHE A 47 14.06 10.37 -16.20
CA PHE A 47 12.78 10.92 -15.77
C PHE A 47 11.61 10.15 -16.38
N GLN A 48 11.69 9.83 -17.68
CA GLN A 48 10.64 9.08 -18.38
C GLN A 48 10.54 7.64 -17.86
N GLU A 49 11.66 6.98 -17.58
CA GLU A 49 11.67 5.65 -16.96
C GLU A 49 10.93 5.65 -15.63
N LEU A 50 11.16 6.66 -14.80
CA LEU A 50 10.50 6.80 -13.50
C LEU A 50 9.00 7.04 -13.65
N LEU A 51 8.59 7.83 -14.64
CA LEU A 51 7.17 8.03 -14.95
C LEU A 51 6.49 6.71 -15.33
N ASP A 52 7.14 5.91 -16.17
CA ASP A 52 6.60 4.63 -16.64
C ASP A 52 6.48 3.64 -15.48
N GLU A 53 7.47 3.56 -14.60
CA GLU A 53 7.45 2.72 -13.42
C GLU A 53 6.32 3.13 -12.46
N LYS A 54 6.17 4.43 -12.21
CA LYS A 54 5.10 4.96 -11.38
C LYS A 54 3.73 4.64 -11.96
N GLY A 55 3.58 4.73 -13.28
CA GLY A 55 2.34 4.38 -13.97
C GLY A 55 1.93 2.94 -13.70
N ARG A 56 2.88 2.01 -13.83
CA ARG A 56 2.63 0.59 -13.52
C ARG A 56 2.26 0.36 -12.06
N GLN A 57 2.93 1.05 -11.15
CA GLN A 57 2.67 0.94 -9.71
C GLN A 57 1.30 1.52 -9.32
N ILE A 58 0.90 2.61 -9.94
CA ILE A 58 -0.43 3.19 -9.74
C ILE A 58 -1.51 2.22 -10.24
N ASP A 59 -1.30 1.57 -11.37
CA ASP A 59 -2.22 0.56 -11.88
C ASP A 59 -2.35 -0.61 -10.89
N GLU A 60 -1.24 -1.06 -10.31
CA GLU A 60 -1.25 -2.12 -9.30
C GLU A 60 -2.02 -1.69 -8.05
N LEU A 61 -1.83 -0.44 -7.58
CA LEU A 61 -2.60 0.11 -6.46
C LEU A 61 -4.10 0.12 -6.76
N ASN A 62 -4.49 0.50 -7.96
CA ASN A 62 -5.88 0.52 -8.37
C ASN A 62 -6.49 -0.88 -8.34
N GLN A 63 -5.75 -1.89 -8.76
CA GLN A 63 -6.19 -3.29 -8.70
C GLN A 63 -6.36 -3.75 -7.24
N ILE A 64 -5.43 -3.38 -6.37
CA ILE A 64 -5.53 -3.67 -4.93
C ILE A 64 -6.78 -3.01 -4.34
N ASP A 65 -7.03 -1.75 -4.67
CA ASP A 65 -8.16 -0.98 -4.14
C ASP A 65 -9.50 -1.54 -4.63
N GLU A 66 -9.58 -2.05 -5.85
CA GLU A 66 -10.80 -2.68 -6.38
C GLU A 66 -11.25 -3.88 -5.54
N GLY A 67 -10.33 -4.70 -5.05
CA GLY A 67 -10.65 -5.87 -4.24
C GLY A 67 -10.77 -5.58 -2.74
N PHE A 68 -10.34 -4.40 -2.31
CA PHE A 68 -10.18 -4.10 -0.89
C PHE A 68 -11.49 -4.13 -0.11
N ASP A 69 -12.55 -3.52 -0.65
CA ASP A 69 -13.83 -3.42 0.05
C ASP A 69 -14.45 -4.80 0.31
N ALA A 70 -14.40 -5.69 -0.67
CA ALA A 70 -14.93 -7.04 -0.52
C ALA A 70 -14.14 -7.83 0.52
N LEU A 71 -12.81 -7.71 0.50
CA LEU A 71 -11.93 -8.36 1.46
C LEU A 71 -12.15 -7.79 2.87
N PHE A 72 -12.24 -6.47 2.98
CA PHE A 72 -12.47 -5.77 4.25
C PHE A 72 -13.77 -6.24 4.92
N LYS A 73 -14.84 -6.37 4.16
CA LYS A 73 -16.13 -6.85 4.68
C LYS A 73 -16.02 -8.25 5.26
N LYS A 74 -15.28 -9.14 4.60
CA LYS A 74 -15.05 -10.50 5.10
C LYS A 74 -14.22 -10.50 6.38
N VAL A 75 -13.16 -9.70 6.41
CA VAL A 75 -12.28 -9.56 7.59
C VAL A 75 -13.04 -8.96 8.76
N GLU A 76 -13.81 -7.90 8.52
CA GLU A 76 -14.62 -7.23 9.54
C GLU A 76 -15.59 -8.22 10.20
N LYS A 77 -16.27 -9.03 9.40
CA LYS A 77 -17.21 -10.03 9.89
C LYS A 77 -16.51 -11.06 10.79
N GLU A 78 -15.37 -11.57 10.37
CA GLU A 78 -14.60 -12.55 11.17
C GLU A 78 -14.09 -11.96 12.47
N ILE A 79 -13.53 -10.75 12.42
CA ILE A 79 -13.00 -10.06 13.58
C ILE A 79 -14.09 -9.74 14.59
N THR A 80 -15.28 -9.34 14.13
CA THR A 80 -16.42 -9.05 15.00
C THR A 80 -16.84 -10.29 15.77
N VAL A 81 -16.83 -11.45 15.13
CA VAL A 81 -17.24 -12.72 15.75
C VAL A 81 -16.14 -13.30 16.65
N HIS A 82 -14.86 -13.18 16.25
CA HIS A 82 -13.73 -13.82 16.90
C HIS A 82 -12.65 -12.82 17.35
N LYS A 83 -13.05 -11.70 17.87
CA LYS A 83 -12.14 -10.58 18.20
C LYS A 83 -10.93 -11.01 19.02
N LYS A 84 -11.13 -11.85 20.04
CA LYS A 84 -10.03 -12.30 20.91
C LYS A 84 -8.96 -13.10 20.18
N ASN A 85 -9.35 -13.81 19.12
CA ASN A 85 -8.42 -14.65 18.35
C ASN A 85 -7.55 -13.84 17.40
N TYR A 86 -7.91 -12.60 17.12
CA TYR A 86 -7.25 -11.77 16.11
C TYR A 86 -6.65 -10.48 16.67
N LEU A 87 -6.40 -10.40 17.98
CA LEU A 87 -5.89 -9.18 18.61
C LEU A 87 -4.55 -8.71 17.99
N THR A 88 -3.63 -9.65 17.78
CA THR A 88 -2.33 -9.35 17.17
C THR A 88 -2.50 -8.83 15.74
N GLU A 89 -3.34 -9.52 14.96
CA GLU A 89 -3.61 -9.15 13.56
C GLU A 89 -4.31 -7.81 13.48
N ILE A 90 -5.24 -7.51 14.38
CA ILE A 90 -5.92 -6.20 14.44
C ILE A 90 -4.91 -5.09 14.67
N VAL A 91 -4.01 -5.26 15.63
CA VAL A 91 -2.96 -4.28 15.91
C VAL A 91 -2.05 -4.08 14.70
N THR A 92 -1.64 -5.19 14.06
CA THR A 92 -0.81 -5.14 12.85
C THR A 92 -1.51 -4.38 11.73
N MET A 93 -2.79 -4.67 11.49
CA MET A 93 -3.57 -3.99 10.45
C MET A 93 -3.75 -2.50 10.73
N GLN A 94 -4.01 -2.13 11.97
CA GLN A 94 -4.14 -0.73 12.38
C GLN A 94 -2.85 0.04 12.12
N LYS A 95 -1.71 -0.57 12.46
CA LYS A 95 -0.39 0.00 12.21
C LYS A 95 -0.15 0.20 10.71
N LEU A 96 -0.42 -0.83 9.91
CA LEU A 96 -0.22 -0.78 8.45
C LEU A 96 -1.13 0.26 7.80
N ILE A 97 -2.39 0.36 8.22
CA ILE A 97 -3.32 1.37 7.71
C ILE A 97 -2.80 2.77 8.01
N SER A 98 -2.31 2.98 9.23
CA SER A 98 -1.73 4.27 9.62
C SER A 98 -0.50 4.62 8.77
N GLU A 99 0.40 3.66 8.55
CA GLU A 99 1.60 3.84 7.73
C GLU A 99 1.25 4.13 6.27
N VAL A 100 0.27 3.41 5.71
CA VAL A 100 -0.21 3.62 4.34
C VAL A 100 -0.81 5.03 4.19
N SER A 101 -1.63 5.46 5.13
CA SER A 101 -2.22 6.81 5.13
C SER A 101 -1.15 7.88 5.19
N ASP A 102 -0.15 7.69 6.04
CA ASP A 102 0.96 8.62 6.21
C ASP A 102 1.78 8.76 4.92
N LEU A 103 2.09 7.63 4.28
CA LEU A 103 2.81 7.62 3.00
C LEU A 103 2.01 8.33 1.90
N GLY A 104 0.69 8.10 1.85
CA GLY A 104 -0.18 8.77 0.89
C GLY A 104 -0.15 10.28 1.05
N LEU A 105 -0.20 10.78 2.29
CA LEU A 105 -0.11 12.21 2.59
C LEU A 105 1.26 12.79 2.21
N ARG A 106 2.33 12.06 2.47
CA ARG A 106 3.69 12.49 2.12
C ARG A 106 3.88 12.59 0.60
N ILE A 107 3.33 11.64 -0.15
CA ILE A 107 3.37 11.67 -1.62
C ILE A 107 2.61 12.89 -2.14
N GLN A 108 1.44 13.19 -1.58
CA GLN A 108 0.64 14.35 -1.99
C GLN A 108 1.37 15.67 -1.72
N ALA A 109 2.20 15.72 -0.68
CA ALA A 109 2.96 16.93 -0.33
C ALA A 109 4.15 17.20 -1.28
N LEU A 110 4.55 16.23 -2.05
CA LEU A 110 5.62 16.39 -3.03
C LEU A 110 5.08 16.95 -4.34
#